data_382cd109653b64ba03c4a4d54c882966
#
_entry.id   382cd109653b64ba03c4a4d54c882966
#
_cell.length_a   1.000
_cell.length_b   1.000
_cell.length_c   1.000
_cell.angle_alpha   90.00
_cell.angle_beta   90.00
_cell.angle_gamma   90.00
#
_symmetry.space_group_name_H-M   'P 1'
#
loop_
_entity.id
_entity.type
_entity.pdbx_description
1 polymer ?
#
loop_
_entity_poly.entity_id
_entity_poly.type
_entity_poly.pdbx_seq_one_letter_code
_entity_poly.pdbx_strand_id
1 'polypeptide(L)'
;MPRLSRGPQRLSQRNKVDRSHPLVGVLGGSKSDFPILEKAVAMLTDLGIPSELLVVSAHRTPDRLFTYAEQAPDRGIEVIIAGAGGAAHLPGMLAAKTHLPVIGVPIPTENLRGLDSLLSIVQMPRGI
;
A
#
# COMPACT_ATOMS: atom_id res chain seq x y z
N MET A 1 41.58 11.27 13.46
CA MET A 1 40.38 11.41 12.65
C MET A 1 39.13 11.12 13.46
N PRO A 2 38.42 12.13 13.89
CA PRO A 2 37.22 11.93 14.71
C PRO A 2 36.05 11.50 13.82
N ARG A 3 35.67 10.25 13.91
CA ARG A 3 34.56 9.68 13.17
C ARG A 3 33.42 9.19 14.04
N LEU A 4 33.56 9.38 15.33
CA LEU A 4 32.91 8.50 16.29
C LEU A 4 31.60 9.03 16.83
N SER A 5 31.34 10.32 16.66
CA SER A 5 30.14 10.95 17.22
C SER A 5 28.88 10.80 16.37
N ARG A 6 28.97 10.16 15.20
CA ARG A 6 27.85 10.08 14.27
C ARG A 6 26.90 8.90 14.50
N GLY A 7 27.32 7.88 15.23
CA GLY A 7 26.49 6.71 15.48
C GLY A 7 25.24 6.99 16.33
N PRO A 8 25.40 7.59 17.52
CA PRO A 8 24.24 7.94 18.37
C PRO A 8 23.33 8.99 17.74
N GLN A 9 23.89 9.94 17.01
CA GLN A 9 23.14 10.97 16.33
C GLN A 9 22.30 10.41 15.17
N ARG A 10 22.81 9.41 14.45
CA ARG A 10 22.03 8.70 13.43
C ARG A 10 20.83 7.96 14.00
N LEU A 11 20.99 7.30 15.13
CA LEU A 11 19.92 6.58 15.80
C LEU A 11 18.85 7.56 16.30
N SER A 12 19.27 8.67 16.88
CA SER A 12 18.36 9.72 17.33
C SER A 12 17.60 10.36 16.16
N GLN A 13 18.23 10.55 15.01
CA GLN A 13 17.57 11.08 13.82
C GLN A 13 16.61 10.08 13.19
N ARG A 14 16.89 8.78 13.23
CA ARG A 14 15.98 7.73 12.78
C ARG A 14 14.70 7.66 13.60
N ASN A 15 14.76 8.01 14.87
CA ASN A 15 13.60 8.02 15.76
C ASN A 15 12.71 9.26 15.60
N LYS A 16 13.16 10.27 14.86
CA LYS A 16 12.37 11.45 14.50
C LYS A 16 11.69 11.22 13.14
N VAL A 17 10.84 10.21 13.07
CA VAL A 17 10.00 10.04 11.89
C VAL A 17 9.05 11.22 11.81
N ASP A 18 9.10 11.95 10.72
CA ASP A 18 8.09 12.95 10.41
C ASP A 18 6.77 12.23 10.17
N ARG A 19 5.85 12.34 11.13
CA ARG A 19 4.53 11.73 11.06
C ARG A 19 3.46 12.69 10.55
N SER A 20 3.87 13.81 9.96
CA SER A 20 2.93 14.77 9.38
C SER A 20 2.30 14.29 8.07
N HIS A 21 2.82 13.23 7.47
CA HIS A 21 2.31 12.64 6.23
C HIS A 21 2.15 11.13 6.39
N PRO A 22 1.28 10.49 5.57
CA PRO A 22 1.11 9.04 5.62
C PRO A 22 2.38 8.31 5.16
N LEU A 23 2.72 7.23 5.86
CA LEU A 23 3.80 6.31 5.50
C LEU A 23 3.27 5.12 4.72
N VAL A 24 2.00 4.79 4.87
CA VAL A 24 1.35 3.66 4.20
C VAL A 24 0.11 4.15 3.47
N GLY A 25 0.04 3.86 2.19
CA GLY A 25 -1.17 4.05 1.40
C GLY A 25 -2.02 2.78 1.43
N VAL A 26 -3.27 2.90 1.84
CA VAL A 26 -4.23 1.80 1.84
C VAL A 26 -5.28 2.10 0.79
N LEU A 27 -5.33 1.26 -0.26
CA LEU A 27 -6.17 1.50 -1.42
C LEU A 27 -7.16 0.37 -1.64
N GLY A 28 -8.39 0.73 -1.97
CA GLY A 28 -9.41 -0.20 -2.41
C GLY A 28 -10.00 0.21 -3.74
N GLY A 29 -10.46 -0.74 -4.54
CA GLY A 29 -11.09 -0.47 -5.84
C GLY A 29 -12.48 0.11 -5.73
N SER A 30 -13.12 -0.05 -4.58
CA SER A 30 -14.43 0.54 -4.28
C SER A 30 -14.60 0.68 -2.77
N LYS A 31 -15.62 1.44 -2.37
CA LYS A 31 -15.95 1.58 -0.94
C LYS A 31 -16.37 0.26 -0.29
N SER A 32 -16.83 -0.70 -1.07
CA SER A 32 -17.19 -2.03 -0.57
C SER A 32 -16.01 -2.82 -0.02
N ASP A 33 -14.79 -2.46 -0.40
CA ASP A 33 -13.55 -3.07 0.11
C ASP A 33 -13.14 -2.52 1.48
N PHE A 34 -13.65 -1.38 1.88
CA PHE A 34 -13.25 -0.65 3.08
C PHE A 34 -13.45 -1.41 4.38
N PRO A 35 -14.55 -2.17 4.61
CA PRO A 35 -14.70 -2.91 5.87
C PRO A 35 -13.51 -3.83 6.19
N ILE A 36 -12.85 -4.39 5.18
CA ILE A 36 -11.66 -5.22 5.35
C ILE A 36 -10.42 -4.34 5.48
N LEU A 37 -10.27 -3.34 4.62
CA LEU A 37 -9.11 -2.45 4.63
C LEU A 37 -9.02 -1.57 5.88
N GLU A 38 -10.15 -1.22 6.47
CA GLU A 38 -10.19 -0.49 7.74
C GLU A 38 -9.56 -1.28 8.89
N LYS A 39 -9.55 -2.60 8.83
CA LYS A 39 -8.84 -3.44 9.80
C LYS A 39 -7.32 -3.23 9.70
N ALA A 40 -6.80 -3.08 8.48
CA ALA A 40 -5.39 -2.74 8.27
C ALA A 40 -5.07 -1.34 8.80
N VAL A 41 -5.93 -0.36 8.53
CA VAL A 41 -5.78 1.01 9.05
C VAL A 41 -5.78 1.01 10.58
N ALA A 42 -6.69 0.27 11.22
CA ALA A 42 -6.73 0.15 12.67
C ALA A 42 -5.44 -0.43 13.24
N MET A 43 -4.89 -1.46 12.63
CA MET A 43 -3.63 -2.06 13.05
C MET A 43 -2.47 -1.07 12.88
N LEU A 44 -2.41 -0.35 11.77
CA LEU A 44 -1.39 0.67 11.54
C LEU A 44 -1.47 1.78 12.59
N THR A 45 -2.69 2.20 12.95
CA THR A 45 -2.91 3.20 13.99
C THR A 45 -2.40 2.69 15.35
N ASP A 46 -2.70 1.46 15.70
CA ASP A 46 -2.20 0.84 16.94
C ASP A 46 -0.68 0.78 16.99
N LEU A 47 -0.04 0.58 15.84
CA LEU A 47 1.41 0.57 15.71
C LEU A 47 2.02 1.98 15.62
N GLY A 48 1.19 3.02 15.63
CA GLY A 48 1.65 4.40 15.50
C GLY A 48 2.13 4.77 14.09
N ILE A 49 1.65 4.07 13.06
CA ILE A 49 2.02 4.30 11.68
C ILE A 49 0.90 5.07 10.97
N PRO A 50 1.15 6.32 10.54
CA PRO A 50 0.15 7.09 9.82
C PRO A 50 -0.13 6.49 8.43
N SER A 51 -1.39 6.43 8.06
CA SER A 51 -1.84 5.89 6.79
C SER A 51 -2.92 6.77 6.15
N GLU A 52 -3.15 6.57 4.88
CA GLU A 52 -4.30 7.12 4.17
C GLU A 52 -5.12 5.99 3.55
N LEU A 53 -6.44 6.13 3.53
CA LEU A 53 -7.36 5.16 2.94
C LEU A 53 -8.11 5.82 1.78
N LEU A 54 -7.92 5.32 0.57
CA LEU A 54 -8.46 5.92 -0.65
C LEU A 54 -9.13 4.87 -1.54
N VAL A 55 -10.12 5.31 -2.31
CA VAL A 55 -10.68 4.55 -3.42
C VAL A 55 -9.89 4.90 -4.69
N VAL A 56 -9.27 3.89 -5.30
CA VAL A 56 -8.61 4.01 -6.59
C VAL A 56 -8.95 2.76 -7.40
N SER A 57 -9.75 2.92 -8.45
CA SER A 57 -10.19 1.78 -9.26
C SER A 57 -9.24 1.54 -10.42
N ALA A 58 -8.74 0.31 -10.53
CA ALA A 58 -7.87 -0.10 -11.62
C ALA A 58 -8.56 0.01 -12.98
N HIS A 59 -9.84 -0.34 -13.04
CA HIS A 59 -10.58 -0.41 -14.29
C HIS A 59 -11.32 0.88 -14.65
N ARG A 60 -11.77 1.64 -13.64
CA ARG A 60 -12.53 2.88 -13.86
C ARG A 60 -11.65 4.11 -13.93
N THR A 61 -10.57 4.14 -13.16
CA THR A 61 -9.66 5.28 -13.06
C THR A 61 -8.19 4.84 -13.14
N PRO A 62 -7.77 4.20 -14.24
CA PRO A 62 -6.41 3.68 -14.36
C PRO A 62 -5.34 4.78 -14.29
N ASP A 63 -5.60 5.94 -14.85
CA ASP A 63 -4.64 7.06 -14.81
C ASP A 63 -4.42 7.56 -13.37
N ARG A 64 -5.47 7.60 -12.57
CA ARG A 64 -5.35 7.95 -11.16
C ARG A 64 -4.52 6.92 -10.38
N LEU A 65 -4.68 5.64 -10.72
CA LEU A 65 -3.88 4.56 -10.15
C LEU A 65 -2.40 4.78 -10.47
N PHE A 66 -2.08 5.00 -11.73
CA PHE A 66 -0.69 5.20 -12.16
C PHE A 66 -0.08 6.44 -11.53
N THR A 67 -0.82 7.54 -11.50
CA THR A 67 -0.38 8.78 -10.84
C THR A 67 -0.11 8.56 -9.36
N TYR A 68 -0.99 7.85 -8.67
CA TYR A 68 -0.79 7.52 -7.26
C TYR A 68 0.50 6.74 -7.05
N ALA A 69 0.70 5.66 -7.82
CA ALA A 69 1.88 4.82 -7.70
C ALA A 69 3.18 5.58 -7.98
N GLU A 70 3.19 6.40 -9.00
CA GLU A 70 4.36 7.19 -9.39
C GLU A 70 4.71 8.29 -8.39
N GLN A 71 3.71 8.93 -7.78
CA GLN A 71 3.90 10.02 -6.84
C GLN A 71 4.09 9.57 -5.39
N ALA A 72 3.71 8.33 -5.05
CA ALA A 72 3.73 7.84 -3.68
C ALA A 72 5.11 7.98 -3.00
N PRO A 73 6.23 7.60 -3.64
CA PRO A 73 7.54 7.75 -3.00
C PRO A 73 7.87 9.20 -2.65
N ASP A 74 7.59 10.14 -3.54
CA ASP A 74 7.87 11.58 -3.33
C ASP A 74 7.01 12.18 -2.22
N ARG A 75 5.84 11.58 -1.96
CA ARG A 75 4.96 11.97 -0.85
C ARG A 75 5.37 11.36 0.49
N GLY A 76 6.43 10.56 0.53
CA GLY A 76 6.90 9.91 1.74
C GLY A 76 6.22 8.58 2.06
N ILE A 77 5.42 8.04 1.15
CA ILE A 77 4.84 6.71 1.31
C ILE A 77 5.93 5.66 1.12
N GLU A 78 5.98 4.69 2.02
CA GLU A 78 6.99 3.64 2.03
C GLU A 78 6.44 2.27 1.63
N VAL A 79 5.14 2.04 1.86
CA VAL A 79 4.46 0.77 1.54
C VAL A 79 3.03 1.08 1.08
N ILE A 80 2.55 0.31 0.12
CA ILE A 80 1.15 0.37 -0.34
C ILE A 80 0.46 -0.95 0.01
N ILE A 81 -0.71 -0.86 0.63
CA ILE A 81 -1.62 -1.98 0.86
C ILE A 81 -2.80 -1.80 -0.08
N ALA A 82 -3.06 -2.77 -0.93
CA ALA A 82 -4.10 -2.66 -1.94
C ALA A 82 -5.04 -3.86 -1.90
N GLY A 83 -6.31 -3.60 -1.64
CA GLY A 83 -7.36 -4.61 -1.63
C GLY A 83 -8.16 -4.59 -2.92
N ALA A 84 -8.40 -5.77 -3.47
CA ALA A 84 -9.20 -5.92 -4.68
C ALA A 84 -9.91 -7.27 -4.69
N GLY A 85 -11.08 -7.32 -5.30
CA GLY A 85 -11.91 -8.51 -5.41
C GLY A 85 -12.11 -8.96 -6.85
N GLY A 86 -12.32 -10.26 -7.05
CA GLY A 86 -12.55 -10.86 -8.35
C GLY A 86 -11.31 -10.81 -9.24
N ALA A 87 -11.41 -10.14 -10.38
CA ALA A 87 -10.26 -9.78 -11.21
C ALA A 87 -9.44 -8.69 -10.51
N ALA A 88 -8.67 -9.09 -9.53
CA ALA A 88 -8.01 -8.22 -8.55
C ALA A 88 -6.72 -7.62 -9.12
N HIS A 89 -6.84 -6.72 -10.08
CA HIS A 89 -5.71 -6.15 -10.81
C HIS A 89 -5.03 -4.97 -10.12
N LEU A 90 -5.71 -4.33 -9.16
CA LEU A 90 -5.21 -3.12 -8.51
C LEU A 90 -3.81 -3.29 -7.89
N PRO A 91 -3.53 -4.33 -7.09
CA PRO A 91 -2.20 -4.47 -6.49
C PRO A 91 -1.08 -4.63 -7.54
N GLY A 92 -1.28 -5.48 -8.53
CA GLY A 92 -0.29 -5.73 -9.57
C GLY A 92 -0.02 -4.50 -10.44
N MET A 93 -1.07 -3.75 -10.79
CA MET A 93 -0.94 -2.52 -11.57
C MET A 93 -0.19 -1.43 -10.79
N LEU A 94 -0.44 -1.32 -9.49
CA LEU A 94 0.34 -0.42 -8.61
C LEU A 94 1.81 -0.85 -8.58
N ALA A 95 2.07 -2.12 -8.34
CA ALA A 95 3.43 -2.65 -8.24
C ALA A 95 4.23 -2.46 -9.54
N ALA A 96 3.55 -2.48 -10.69
CA ALA A 96 4.17 -2.25 -11.99
C ALA A 96 4.64 -0.80 -12.19
N LYS A 97 4.14 0.14 -11.38
CA LYS A 97 4.39 1.59 -11.52
C LYS A 97 5.19 2.20 -10.38
N THR A 98 5.61 1.42 -9.40
CA THR A 98 6.39 1.91 -8.26
C THR A 98 7.42 0.87 -7.83
N HIS A 99 8.52 1.34 -7.24
CA HIS A 99 9.50 0.47 -6.59
C HIS A 99 9.12 0.14 -5.15
N LEU A 100 8.07 0.76 -4.62
CA LEU A 100 7.62 0.49 -3.26
C LEU A 100 7.04 -0.92 -3.14
N PRO A 101 7.17 -1.57 -1.99
CA PRO A 101 6.46 -2.81 -1.71
C PRO A 101 4.94 -2.60 -1.79
N VAL A 102 4.25 -3.49 -2.48
CA VAL A 102 2.80 -3.50 -2.56
C VAL A 102 2.28 -4.80 -1.97
N ILE A 103 1.46 -4.69 -0.94
CA ILE A 103 0.83 -5.83 -0.28
C ILE A 103 -0.58 -5.97 -0.83
N GLY A 104 -0.83 -7.05 -1.57
CA GLY A 104 -2.15 -7.35 -2.09
C GLY A 104 -3.04 -8.01 -1.04
N VAL A 105 -4.26 -7.50 -0.90
CA VAL A 105 -5.26 -8.06 -0.01
C VAL A 105 -6.40 -8.64 -0.85
N PRO A 106 -6.58 -9.98 -0.85
CA PRO A 106 -7.67 -10.59 -1.60
C PRO A 106 -9.00 -10.35 -0.87
N ILE A 107 -9.86 -9.57 -1.48
CA ILE A 107 -11.19 -9.27 -0.92
C ILE A 107 -12.13 -10.43 -1.26
N PRO A 108 -12.89 -10.96 -0.27
CA PRO A 108 -13.87 -12.01 -0.51
C PRO A 108 -14.91 -11.60 -1.55
N THR A 109 -15.27 -12.54 -2.42
CA THR A 109 -16.30 -12.36 -3.44
C THR A 109 -17.48 -13.29 -3.18
N GLU A 110 -18.63 -12.96 -3.75
CA GLU A 110 -19.85 -13.74 -3.59
C GLU A 110 -19.72 -15.14 -4.18
N ASN A 111 -19.17 -15.25 -5.40
CA ASN A 111 -19.12 -16.53 -6.13
C ASN A 111 -18.01 -17.47 -5.66
N LEU A 112 -16.77 -16.98 -5.50
CA LEU A 112 -15.62 -17.81 -5.17
C LEU A 112 -14.98 -17.45 -3.81
N ARG A 113 -15.65 -16.60 -3.05
CA ARG A 113 -15.29 -16.25 -1.65
C ARG A 113 -13.86 -15.71 -1.50
N GLY A 114 -13.31 -15.12 -2.54
CA GLY A 114 -11.97 -14.55 -2.55
C GLY A 114 -10.89 -15.43 -3.13
N LEU A 115 -11.18 -16.67 -3.52
CA LEU A 115 -10.23 -17.53 -4.22
C LEU A 115 -9.84 -16.90 -5.57
N ASP A 116 -10.80 -16.37 -6.29
CA ASP A 116 -10.60 -15.61 -7.53
C ASP A 116 -9.70 -14.39 -7.30
N SER A 117 -9.95 -13.64 -6.23
CA SER A 117 -9.13 -12.49 -5.84
C SER A 117 -7.69 -12.91 -5.53
N LEU A 118 -7.52 -13.96 -4.73
CA LEU A 118 -6.21 -14.48 -4.36
C LEU A 118 -5.42 -14.92 -5.60
N LEU A 119 -6.03 -15.72 -6.48
CA LEU A 119 -5.36 -16.21 -7.67
C LEU A 119 -4.99 -15.08 -8.63
N SER A 120 -5.82 -14.05 -8.76
CA SER A 120 -5.50 -12.85 -9.53
C SER A 120 -4.26 -12.11 -9.00
N ILE A 121 -4.15 -12.04 -7.67
CA ILE A 121 -3.06 -11.30 -7.02
C ILE A 121 -1.74 -12.06 -7.10
N VAL A 122 -1.75 -13.38 -6.87
CA VAL A 122 -0.50 -14.15 -6.73
C VAL A 122 0.10 -14.60 -8.06
N GLN A 123 -0.67 -14.57 -9.15
CA GLN A 123 -0.20 -15.00 -10.47
C GLN A 123 0.43 -13.84 -11.27
N MET A 124 1.34 -13.12 -10.63
CA MET A 124 2.06 -12.03 -11.27
C MET A 124 3.29 -12.53 -12.02
N PRO A 125 3.66 -11.87 -13.13
CA PRO A 125 4.93 -12.15 -13.79
C PRO A 125 6.11 -11.76 -12.90
N ARG A 126 7.28 -12.30 -13.22
CA ARG A 126 8.50 -12.00 -12.49
C ARG A 126 8.76 -10.50 -12.43
N GLY A 127 9.13 -10.01 -11.25
CA GLY A 127 9.50 -8.62 -11.02
C GLY A 127 8.35 -7.69 -10.64
N ILE A 128 7.15 -8.23 -10.59
CA ILE A 128 5.97 -7.46 -10.17
C ILE A 128 5.55 -7.92 -8.77
#